data_81adf5fcd9eb0ab3c7eaf1494ca0a268
#
_entry.id   81adf5fcd9eb0ab3c7eaf1494ca0a268
#
_cell.length_a   1.000
_cell.length_b   1.000
_cell.length_c   1.000
_cell.angle_alpha   90.00
_cell.angle_beta   90.00
_cell.angle_gamma   90.00
#
_symmetry.space_group_name_H-M   'P 1'
#
loop_
_entity.id
_entity.type
_entity.pdbx_description
1 polymer ?
#
loop_
_entity_poly.entity_id
_entity_poly.type
_entity_poly.pdbx_seq_one_letter_code
_entity_poly.pdbx_strand_id
1 'polypeptide(L)'
;MPPAPPHRIGLRTRAWLARRKQHLAFRLILFCVALRLRWLAWRDPAFRKDLQRRNIMMVWRTHDGRIARWFHFSPNRVRSGSGLRKRCDIAVRFQDADYGATTLVQLLDNQRLFFVGMRQGKIRLNGNIKGLLWFRTVSEYLVPGGVQIWRPRTRGREEKAHRN
;
A
#
# COMPACT_ATOMS: atom_id res chain seq x y z
N MET A 1 2.58 -55.03 -22.48
CA MET A 1 3.16 -53.68 -22.53
C MET A 1 2.14 -52.70 -21.97
N PRO A 2 2.39 -52.06 -20.85
CA PRO A 2 1.50 -51.00 -20.35
C PRO A 2 1.68 -49.72 -21.16
N PRO A 3 0.61 -48.94 -21.41
CA PRO A 3 0.70 -47.69 -22.16
C PRO A 3 1.45 -46.62 -21.35
N ALA A 4 2.28 -45.84 -22.06
CA ALA A 4 3.03 -44.74 -21.45
C ALA A 4 2.10 -43.66 -20.88
N PRO A 5 2.44 -43.04 -19.73
CA PRO A 5 1.60 -42.03 -19.13
C PRO A 5 1.58 -40.74 -19.99
N PRO A 6 0.45 -40.05 -20.11
CA PRO A 6 0.33 -38.85 -20.92
C PRO A 6 1.19 -37.70 -20.35
N HIS A 7 1.89 -37.02 -21.22
CA HIS A 7 2.82 -35.94 -20.96
C HIS A 7 2.21 -34.80 -20.10
N ARG A 8 2.66 -34.68 -18.85
CA ARG A 8 2.29 -33.61 -17.88
C ARG A 8 2.98 -32.25 -18.16
N ILE A 9 3.35 -31.96 -19.39
CA ILE A 9 4.10 -30.75 -19.75
C ILE A 9 3.21 -29.48 -19.72
N GLY A 10 1.94 -29.58 -20.06
CA GLY A 10 1.03 -28.44 -20.19
C GLY A 10 0.62 -27.74 -18.89
N LEU A 11 0.65 -28.44 -17.74
CA LEU A 11 0.21 -27.87 -16.45
C LEU A 11 1.28 -26.97 -15.81
N ARG A 12 2.56 -27.32 -15.99
CA ARG A 12 3.70 -26.54 -15.41
C ARG A 12 3.89 -25.19 -16.14
N THR A 13 3.68 -25.15 -17.46
CA THR A 13 3.78 -23.93 -18.26
C THR A 13 2.66 -22.93 -17.96
N ARG A 14 1.41 -23.41 -17.78
CA ARG A 14 0.27 -22.56 -17.40
C ARG A 14 0.46 -21.95 -16.00
N ALA A 15 0.90 -22.72 -15.03
CA ALA A 15 1.17 -22.24 -13.67
C ALA A 15 2.32 -21.22 -13.63
N TRP A 16 3.36 -21.40 -14.44
CA TRP A 16 4.47 -20.46 -14.53
C TRP A 16 4.03 -19.12 -15.14
N LEU A 17 3.24 -19.16 -16.24
CA LEU A 17 2.68 -17.97 -16.89
C LEU A 17 1.72 -17.21 -15.96
N ALA A 18 0.89 -17.91 -15.19
CA ALA A 18 -0.01 -17.29 -14.22
C ALA A 18 0.78 -16.55 -13.13
N ARG A 19 1.80 -17.16 -12.55
CA ARG A 19 2.68 -16.50 -11.55
C ARG A 19 3.38 -15.28 -12.12
N ARG A 20 3.84 -15.34 -13.35
CA ARG A 20 4.51 -14.22 -14.02
C ARG A 20 3.56 -13.03 -14.21
N LYS A 21 2.31 -13.28 -14.59
CA LYS A 21 1.25 -12.26 -14.71
C LYS A 21 0.95 -11.59 -13.35
N GLN A 22 0.84 -12.37 -12.29
CA GLN A 22 0.58 -11.88 -10.92
C GLN A 22 1.72 -10.99 -10.42
N HIS A 23 2.98 -11.39 -10.66
CA HIS A 23 4.15 -10.59 -10.32
C HIS A 23 4.17 -9.26 -11.07
N LEU A 24 3.78 -9.27 -12.34
CA LEU A 24 3.72 -8.07 -13.16
C LEU A 24 2.59 -7.12 -12.67
N ALA A 25 1.41 -7.68 -12.39
CA ALA A 25 0.27 -6.93 -11.88
C ALA A 25 0.61 -6.21 -10.55
N PHE A 26 1.22 -6.92 -9.59
CA PHE A 26 1.61 -6.30 -8.33
C PHE A 26 2.66 -5.18 -8.51
N ARG A 27 3.67 -5.39 -9.37
CA ARG A 27 4.65 -4.35 -9.72
C ARG A 27 3.99 -3.12 -10.32
N LEU A 28 3.03 -3.31 -11.22
CA LEU A 28 2.29 -2.24 -11.88
C LEU A 28 1.44 -1.46 -10.87
N ILE A 29 0.72 -2.15 -9.98
CA ILE A 29 -0.07 -1.50 -8.92
C ILE A 29 0.83 -0.66 -8.01
N LEU A 30 1.96 -1.20 -7.56
CA LEU A 30 2.92 -0.44 -6.76
C LEU A 30 3.48 0.78 -7.52
N PHE A 31 3.64 0.69 -8.82
CA PHE A 31 4.05 1.81 -9.67
C PHE A 31 2.94 2.87 -9.76
N CYS A 32 1.69 2.47 -9.97
CA CYS A 32 0.54 3.37 -10.00
C CYS A 32 0.37 4.11 -8.64
N VAL A 33 0.54 3.40 -7.53
CA VAL A 33 0.56 4.01 -6.18
C VAL A 33 1.66 5.07 -6.09
N ALA A 34 2.85 4.78 -6.60
CA ALA A 34 3.96 5.74 -6.60
C ALA A 34 3.66 7.00 -7.43
N LEU A 35 3.07 6.82 -8.61
CA LEU A 35 2.66 7.95 -9.46
C LEU A 35 1.60 8.79 -8.77
N ARG A 36 0.59 8.16 -8.16
CA ARG A 36 -0.47 8.87 -7.43
C ARG A 36 0.10 9.68 -6.26
N LEU A 37 0.97 9.09 -5.44
CA LEU A 37 1.61 9.80 -4.33
C LEU A 37 2.47 10.97 -4.79
N ARG A 38 3.19 10.82 -5.91
CA ARG A 38 3.97 11.92 -6.50
C ARG A 38 3.06 13.03 -7.02
N TRP A 39 1.95 12.66 -7.67
CA TRP A 39 0.96 13.61 -8.16
C TRP A 39 0.31 14.37 -7.01
N LEU A 40 -0.08 13.70 -5.92
CA LEU A 40 -0.62 14.31 -4.70
C LEU A 40 0.39 15.29 -4.09
N ALA A 41 1.66 14.91 -3.98
CA ALA A 41 2.71 15.79 -3.46
C ALA A 41 2.90 17.07 -4.30
N TRP A 42 2.55 17.01 -5.59
CA TRP A 42 2.61 18.17 -6.48
C TRP A 42 1.31 18.99 -6.43
N ARG A 43 0.14 18.35 -6.42
CA ARG A 43 -1.16 19.01 -6.66
C ARG A 43 -1.94 19.32 -5.38
N ASP A 44 -1.83 18.49 -4.35
CA ASP A 44 -2.65 18.58 -3.14
C ASP A 44 -1.91 19.38 -2.04
N PRO A 45 -2.40 20.58 -1.66
CA PRO A 45 -1.78 21.39 -0.62
C PRO A 45 -1.92 20.76 0.78
N ALA A 46 -3.00 19.99 1.05
CA ALA A 46 -3.20 19.31 2.33
C ALA A 46 -2.18 18.19 2.49
N PHE A 47 -1.99 17.36 1.45
CA PHE A 47 -0.97 16.32 1.45
C PHE A 47 0.45 16.90 1.57
N ARG A 48 0.75 18.02 0.91
CA ARG A 48 2.04 18.72 1.07
C ARG A 48 2.27 19.19 2.50
N LYS A 49 1.24 19.71 3.15
CA LYS A 49 1.32 20.14 4.56
C LYS A 49 1.67 18.96 5.47
N ASP A 50 1.09 17.79 5.22
CA ASP A 50 1.39 16.57 5.98
C ASP A 50 2.81 16.07 5.72
N LEU A 51 3.41 16.37 4.57
CA LEU A 51 4.78 16.02 4.22
C LEU A 51 5.84 16.96 4.83
N GLN A 52 5.50 18.22 5.16
CA GLN A 52 6.47 19.28 5.50
C GLN A 52 7.45 18.90 6.62
N ARG A 53 7.01 18.11 7.60
CA ARG A 53 7.82 17.72 8.76
C ARG A 53 8.19 16.24 8.75
N ARG A 54 8.19 15.61 7.55
CA ARG A 54 8.39 14.17 7.44
C ARG A 54 9.65 13.87 6.63
N ASN A 55 10.37 12.87 7.11
CA ASN A 55 11.47 12.24 6.40
C ASN A 55 11.37 10.74 6.70
N ILE A 56 10.56 10.03 5.91
CA ILE A 56 10.20 8.64 6.18
C ILE A 56 10.52 7.79 4.95
N MET A 57 11.28 6.72 5.16
CA MET A 57 11.55 5.69 4.18
C MET A 57 10.62 4.49 4.42
N MET A 58 9.75 4.20 3.46
CA MET A 58 8.85 3.06 3.49
C MET A 58 9.21 2.06 2.41
N VAL A 59 9.10 0.78 2.71
CA VAL A 59 9.30 -0.31 1.73
C VAL A 59 8.09 -1.22 1.73
N TRP A 60 7.51 -1.42 0.55
CA TRP A 60 6.47 -2.42 0.31
C TRP A 60 7.07 -3.58 -0.45
N ARG A 61 6.86 -4.80 0.05
CA ARG A 61 7.45 -6.00 -0.54
C ARG A 61 6.61 -7.25 -0.34
N THR A 62 6.85 -8.24 -1.17
CA THR A 62 6.40 -9.62 -0.93
C THR A 62 7.24 -10.27 0.18
N HIS A 63 6.71 -11.33 0.81
CA HIS A 63 7.43 -12.05 1.87
C HIS A 63 8.77 -12.60 1.37
N ASP A 64 8.80 -13.15 0.14
CA ASP A 64 9.99 -13.66 -0.50
C ASP A 64 10.98 -12.57 -0.99
N GLY A 65 10.60 -11.29 -0.90
CA GLY A 65 11.43 -10.15 -1.31
C GLY A 65 11.64 -9.99 -2.81
N ARG A 66 11.05 -10.84 -3.65
CA ARG A 66 11.23 -10.80 -5.13
C ARG A 66 10.63 -9.57 -5.76
N ILE A 67 9.59 -9.02 -5.14
CA ILE A 67 8.98 -7.75 -5.53
C ILE A 67 9.10 -6.81 -4.35
N ALA A 68 9.74 -5.68 -4.59
CA ALA A 68 9.85 -4.62 -3.61
C ALA A 68 9.84 -3.26 -4.30
N ARG A 69 9.24 -2.29 -3.63
CA ARG A 69 9.27 -0.89 -4.01
C ARG A 69 9.43 -0.05 -2.75
N TRP A 70 10.33 0.91 -2.82
CA TRP A 70 10.52 1.89 -1.77
C TRP A 70 9.85 3.21 -2.11
N PHE A 71 9.43 3.91 -1.07
CA PHE A 71 8.85 5.25 -1.10
C PHE A 71 9.60 6.10 -0.08
N HIS A 72 10.10 7.23 -0.51
CA HIS A 72 10.75 8.20 0.36
C HIS A 72 9.90 9.46 0.40
N PHE A 73 9.33 9.71 1.55
CA PHE A 73 8.53 10.89 1.85
C PHE A 73 9.42 11.93 2.50
N SER A 74 9.58 13.06 1.86
CA SER A 74 10.37 14.20 2.34
C SER A 74 9.57 15.49 2.18
N PRO A 75 9.99 16.62 2.76
CA PRO A 75 9.27 17.88 2.62
C PRO A 75 8.91 18.19 1.18
N ASN A 76 7.61 18.35 0.91
CA ASN A 76 7.03 18.67 -0.40
C ASN A 76 7.33 17.66 -1.53
N ARG A 77 7.88 16.49 -1.24
CA ARG A 77 8.33 15.56 -2.28
C ARG A 77 8.17 14.09 -1.90
N VAL A 78 7.69 13.30 -2.87
CA VAL A 78 7.71 11.83 -2.78
C VAL A 78 8.60 11.27 -3.89
N ARG A 79 9.58 10.46 -3.51
CA ARG A 79 10.42 9.69 -4.42
C ARG A 79 10.09 8.20 -4.26
N SER A 80 10.24 7.44 -5.33
CA SER A 80 10.01 6.00 -5.31
C SER A 80 10.88 5.30 -6.33
N GLY A 81 11.23 4.05 -6.04
CA GLY A 81 11.96 3.19 -6.96
C GLY A 81 11.75 1.72 -6.63
N SER A 82 12.12 0.85 -7.54
CA SER A 82 12.09 -0.60 -7.35
C SER A 82 13.25 -1.09 -6.48
N GLY A 83 13.06 -2.25 -5.86
CA GLY A 83 14.06 -2.92 -5.03
C GLY A 83 13.96 -2.63 -3.54
N LEU A 84 14.79 -3.34 -2.79
CA LEU A 84 14.89 -3.21 -1.34
C LEU A 84 15.80 -2.05 -0.96
N ARG A 85 15.53 -1.45 0.20
CA ARG A 85 16.44 -0.50 0.86
C ARG A 85 16.92 -1.08 2.18
N LYS A 86 18.22 -0.98 2.47
CA LYS A 86 18.83 -1.49 3.71
C LYS A 86 18.27 -0.80 4.96
N ARG A 87 17.97 0.50 4.86
CA ARG A 87 17.36 1.29 5.94
C ARG A 87 15.96 1.69 5.52
N CYS A 88 14.96 1.32 6.31
CA CYS A 88 13.59 1.75 6.15
C CYS A 88 12.95 1.95 7.53
N ASP A 89 12.13 2.99 7.65
CA ASP A 89 11.39 3.30 8.88
C ASP A 89 10.15 2.43 9.00
N ILE A 90 9.55 2.09 7.85
CA ILE A 90 8.32 1.27 7.76
C ILE A 90 8.49 0.24 6.66
N ALA A 91 8.22 -1.02 6.98
CA ALA A 91 8.15 -2.10 6.01
C ALA A 91 6.76 -2.72 6.01
N VAL A 92 6.11 -2.76 4.85
CA VAL A 92 4.86 -3.47 4.60
C VAL A 92 5.19 -4.74 3.83
N ARG A 93 4.90 -5.89 4.40
CA ARG A 93 5.15 -7.20 3.78
C ARG A 93 3.81 -7.86 3.46
N PHE A 94 3.60 -8.17 2.21
CA PHE A 94 2.48 -8.97 1.74
C PHE A 94 2.89 -10.43 1.66
N GLN A 95 1.98 -11.34 1.93
CA GLN A 95 2.22 -12.79 1.86
C GLN A 95 2.85 -13.19 0.53
N ASP A 96 2.24 -12.75 -0.59
CA ASP A 96 2.71 -12.98 -1.95
C ASP A 96 2.24 -11.86 -2.88
N ALA A 97 2.56 -11.96 -4.18
CA ALA A 97 2.24 -10.95 -5.17
C ALA A 97 0.73 -10.91 -5.51
N ASP A 98 0.07 -12.06 -5.52
CA ASP A 98 -1.35 -12.17 -5.84
C ASP A 98 -2.19 -11.55 -4.73
N TYR A 99 -1.92 -11.95 -3.48
CA TYR A 99 -2.57 -11.37 -2.32
C TYR A 99 -2.34 -9.86 -2.21
N GLY A 100 -1.10 -9.41 -2.47
CA GLY A 100 -0.76 -8.00 -2.48
C GLY A 100 -1.52 -7.21 -3.55
N ALA A 101 -1.57 -7.72 -4.78
CA ALA A 101 -2.29 -7.09 -5.88
C ALA A 101 -3.79 -7.00 -5.57
N THR A 102 -4.41 -8.12 -5.19
CA THR A 102 -5.84 -8.19 -4.88
C THR A 102 -6.20 -7.24 -3.73
N THR A 103 -5.43 -7.27 -2.64
CA THR A 103 -5.67 -6.41 -1.48
C THR A 103 -5.56 -4.92 -1.84
N LEU A 104 -4.55 -4.52 -2.60
CA LEU A 104 -4.37 -3.11 -2.97
C LEU A 104 -5.47 -2.61 -3.90
N VAL A 105 -5.97 -3.44 -4.81
CA VAL A 105 -7.14 -3.09 -5.64
C VAL A 105 -8.39 -2.96 -4.79
N GLN A 106 -8.65 -3.93 -3.91
CA GLN A 106 -9.82 -3.93 -3.05
C GLN A 106 -9.79 -2.80 -1.98
N LEU A 107 -8.62 -2.28 -1.63
CA LEU A 107 -8.49 -1.11 -0.75
C LEU A 107 -9.18 0.14 -1.29
N LEU A 108 -9.35 0.23 -2.62
CA LEU A 108 -10.08 1.34 -3.25
C LEU A 108 -11.55 1.35 -2.82
N ASP A 109 -12.12 0.17 -2.58
CA ASP A 109 -13.53 0.00 -2.22
C ASP A 109 -13.72 -0.26 -0.72
N ASN A 110 -12.78 -0.97 -0.09
CA ASN A 110 -12.92 -1.40 1.30
C ASN A 110 -11.59 -1.41 2.08
N GLN A 111 -11.35 -0.34 2.81
CA GLN A 111 -10.15 -0.18 3.66
C GLN A 111 -10.03 -1.23 4.77
N ARG A 112 -11.15 -1.83 5.21
CA ARG A 112 -11.14 -2.84 6.28
C ARG A 112 -10.35 -4.09 5.90
N LEU A 113 -10.26 -4.43 4.61
CA LEU A 113 -9.54 -5.61 4.13
C LEU A 113 -8.05 -5.59 4.48
N PHE A 114 -7.44 -4.42 4.52
CA PHE A 114 -6.05 -4.29 4.95
C PHE A 114 -5.87 -4.73 6.42
N PHE A 115 -6.76 -4.30 7.30
CA PHE A 115 -6.73 -4.68 8.72
C PHE A 115 -7.06 -6.17 8.92
N VAL A 116 -7.98 -6.71 8.12
CA VAL A 116 -8.27 -8.15 8.11
C VAL A 116 -7.02 -8.95 7.70
N GLY A 117 -6.34 -8.51 6.65
CA GLY A 117 -5.08 -9.11 6.21
C GLY A 117 -3.97 -9.07 7.29
N MET A 118 -3.90 -7.98 8.04
CA MET A 118 -2.99 -7.86 9.18
C MET A 118 -3.34 -8.86 10.31
N ARG A 119 -4.61 -8.95 10.67
CA ARG A 119 -5.08 -9.92 11.69
C ARG A 119 -4.81 -11.37 11.30
N GLN A 120 -4.93 -11.68 10.01
CA GLN A 120 -4.66 -13.01 9.45
C GLN A 120 -3.15 -13.28 9.26
N GLY A 121 -2.27 -12.31 9.56
CA GLY A 121 -0.83 -12.45 9.34
C GLY A 121 -0.37 -12.42 7.88
N LYS A 122 -1.30 -12.20 6.94
CA LYS A 122 -1.03 -12.09 5.49
C LYS A 122 -0.39 -10.76 5.10
N ILE A 123 -0.60 -9.73 5.93
CA ILE A 123 0.09 -8.45 5.86
C ILE A 123 0.83 -8.24 7.17
N ARG A 124 2.12 -7.99 7.09
CA ARG A 124 2.93 -7.67 8.26
C ARG A 124 3.48 -6.27 8.13
N LEU A 125 3.24 -5.45 9.15
CA LEU A 125 3.79 -4.11 9.28
C LEU A 125 4.92 -4.13 10.30
N ASN A 126 6.08 -3.63 9.89
CA ASN A 126 7.22 -3.45 10.77
C ASN A 126 7.66 -1.98 10.68
N GLY A 127 7.92 -1.36 11.82
CA GLY A 127 8.36 0.04 11.87
C GLY A 127 8.05 0.69 13.20
N ASN A 128 8.44 1.95 13.36
CA ASN A 128 8.12 2.69 14.56
C ASN A 128 6.64 3.09 14.59
N ILE A 129 6.06 3.20 15.78
CA ILE A 129 4.64 3.51 16.01
C ILE A 129 4.25 4.85 15.37
N LYS A 130 5.10 5.88 15.47
CA LYS A 130 4.83 7.20 14.88
C LYS A 130 4.71 7.12 13.35
N GLY A 131 5.56 6.32 12.72
CA GLY A 131 5.52 6.05 11.29
C GLY A 131 4.26 5.29 10.86
N LEU A 132 3.83 4.31 11.65
CA LEU A 132 2.62 3.52 11.38
C LEU A 132 1.35 4.37 11.50
N LEU A 133 1.26 5.24 12.51
CA LEU A 133 0.14 6.19 12.65
C LEU A 133 0.09 7.17 11.48
N TRP A 134 1.25 7.67 11.06
CA TRP A 134 1.32 8.54 9.89
C TRP A 134 0.97 7.79 8.60
N PHE A 135 1.37 6.53 8.46
CA PHE A 135 0.99 5.71 7.29
C PHE A 135 -0.53 5.60 7.14
N ARG A 136 -1.27 5.51 8.25
CA ARG A 136 -2.73 5.56 8.21
C ARG A 136 -3.22 6.84 7.52
N THR A 137 -2.68 8.01 7.88
CA THR A 137 -3.02 9.28 7.22
C THR A 137 -2.74 9.23 5.72
N VAL A 138 -1.56 8.72 5.31
CA VAL A 138 -1.21 8.59 3.90
C VAL A 138 -2.14 7.64 3.15
N SER A 139 -2.58 6.56 3.79
CA SER A 139 -3.48 5.59 3.16
C SER A 139 -4.85 6.19 2.82
N GLU A 140 -5.30 7.21 3.54
CA GLU A 140 -6.55 7.93 3.24
C GLU A 140 -6.46 8.70 1.90
N TYR A 141 -5.30 9.23 1.54
CA TYR A 141 -5.08 9.90 0.25
C TYR A 141 -4.97 8.94 -0.94
N LEU A 142 -4.68 7.66 -0.69
CA LEU A 142 -4.59 6.67 -1.75
C LEU A 142 -5.96 6.27 -2.30
N VAL A 143 -7.01 6.39 -1.50
CA VAL A 143 -8.39 6.06 -1.90
C VAL A 143 -9.04 7.27 -2.54
N PRO A 144 -9.57 7.19 -3.78
CA PRO A 144 -10.36 8.24 -4.38
C PRO A 144 -11.61 8.52 -3.53
N GLY A 145 -11.79 9.76 -3.08
CA GLY A 145 -12.91 10.16 -2.21
C GLY A 145 -12.71 9.90 -0.71
N GLY A 146 -11.55 9.39 -0.28
CA GLY A 146 -11.26 9.00 1.11
C GLY A 146 -11.13 10.12 2.14
N VAL A 147 -11.16 11.38 1.73
CA VAL A 147 -10.93 12.54 2.61
C VAL A 147 -12.08 12.78 3.61
N GLN A 148 -13.23 12.13 3.48
CA GLN A 148 -14.40 12.46 4.33
C GLN A 148 -14.76 11.42 5.41
N ILE A 149 -14.13 10.26 5.48
CA ILE A 149 -14.64 9.18 6.35
C ILE A 149 -14.19 9.30 7.81
N TRP A 150 -13.20 10.15 8.12
CA TRP A 150 -12.67 10.24 9.50
C TRP A 150 -12.26 11.65 9.97
N ARG A 151 -13.00 12.69 9.62
CA ARG A 151 -13.06 13.85 10.50
C ARG A 151 -13.99 13.45 11.66
N PRO A 152 -13.50 13.40 12.92
CA PRO A 152 -14.40 13.39 14.03
C PRO A 152 -15.31 14.62 13.83
N ARG A 153 -16.60 14.40 13.70
CA ARG A 153 -17.55 15.48 13.76
C ARG A 153 -17.27 16.20 15.09
N THR A 154 -16.59 17.30 15.04
CA THR A 154 -16.62 18.29 16.09
C THR A 154 -18.04 18.84 16.10
N ARG A 155 -18.93 18.05 16.71
CA ARG A 155 -20.32 18.36 16.91
C ARG A 155 -20.36 19.49 17.91
N GLY A 156 -20.67 20.70 17.42
CA GLY A 156 -21.42 21.67 18.20
C GLY A 156 -20.83 22.09 19.53
N ARG A 157 -19.69 22.76 19.56
CA ARG A 157 -19.26 23.56 20.72
C ARG A 157 -19.40 25.06 20.50
N GLU A 158 -19.89 25.48 19.35
CA GLU A 158 -20.07 26.90 19.04
C GLU A 158 -21.51 27.40 19.18
N GLU A 159 -22.48 26.52 19.46
CA GLU A 159 -23.90 26.94 19.57
C GLU A 159 -24.36 27.27 21.01
N LYS A 160 -23.46 27.19 21.99
CA LYS A 160 -23.77 27.57 23.39
C LYS A 160 -23.14 28.88 23.87
N ALA A 161 -22.41 29.58 23.04
CA ALA A 161 -21.80 30.87 23.43
C ALA A 161 -22.62 32.12 23.03
N HIS A 162 -23.80 31.93 22.39
CA HIS A 162 -24.65 33.06 21.98
C HIS A 162 -26.06 33.06 22.61
N ARG A 163 -26.19 32.38 23.75
CA ARG A 163 -27.45 32.47 24.55
C ARG A 163 -27.10 32.65 26.05
N ASN A 164 -26.46 33.76 26.35
CA ASN A 164 -26.54 34.43 27.65
C ASN A 164 -26.21 35.90 27.44
#